data_2f240e4f4dd0f5e3b465e288c6f393d0
#
_entry.id   2f240e4f4dd0f5e3b465e288c6f393d0
#
_cell.length_a   1.000
_cell.length_b   1.000
_cell.length_c   1.000
_cell.angle_alpha   90.00
_cell.angle_beta   90.00
_cell.angle_gamma   90.00
#
_symmetry.space_group_name_H-M   'P 1'
#
loop_
_entity.id
_entity.type
_entity.pdbx_description
1 polymer ?
#
loop_
_entity_poly.entity_id
_entity_poly.type
_entity_poly.pdbx_seq_one_letter_code
_entity_poly.pdbx_strand_id
1 'polypeptide(L)'
;MTAPLAGLRWGLGPGWLLRLKRCRRSAPWDLGIRSSASRKELLGLFSLNNDILSQSCRNYQAVLCTELTKPLIIRNLPSPSLQPHEVRVGVHYCGVNFADILACKGLYQEKHCLPFTPGMEFSGMVMETGANVSTVQEMLWPIPEGVSYEEAAALPVSYGTAILALDHRARTQPEETVLVTAAAGATGLAAIDVAANVLKAKVIAAAGSDYKCNLALQKGAAHSVNYTQGSLKEGVKKLTDNRGVNVVLDAVGGDIFKEALHSLAWEGRIVVVGFAGGAIPSVPANLLLLKNVSALGVFWGRYREEDFPVFSSSLSSALWHCQERRIQPHVGAVFKLEEVNEAFSRVTQRKSTGKVVISMK
;
A
#
# COMPACT_ATOMS: atom_id res chain seq x y z
N MET A 1 -18.38 -17.11 15.83
CA MET A 1 -16.90 -17.21 15.78
C MET A 1 -16.38 -16.02 15.00
N THR A 2 -15.58 -15.17 15.64
CA THR A 2 -14.98 -13.98 15.01
C THR A 2 -13.71 -14.40 14.30
N ALA A 3 -13.66 -14.24 12.95
CA ALA A 3 -12.48 -14.57 12.17
C ALA A 3 -11.53 -13.36 12.05
N PRO A 4 -10.20 -13.58 12.07
CA PRO A 4 -9.21 -12.53 11.84
C PRO A 4 -9.17 -12.11 10.35
N LEU A 5 -9.01 -10.81 10.07
CA LEU A 5 -8.99 -10.26 8.72
C LEU A 5 -7.83 -9.27 8.49
N ALA A 6 -7.26 -9.28 7.28
CA ALA A 6 -6.42 -8.22 6.73
C ALA A 6 -7.21 -7.39 5.74
N GLY A 7 -7.01 -6.07 5.72
CA GLY A 7 -7.80 -5.19 4.86
C GLY A 7 -7.05 -3.95 4.39
N LEU A 8 -7.57 -3.35 3.34
CA LEU A 8 -7.10 -2.12 2.73
C LEU A 8 -8.07 -0.97 3.03
N ARG A 9 -7.52 0.19 3.32
CA ARG A 9 -8.30 1.40 3.58
C ARG A 9 -7.98 2.47 2.55
N TRP A 10 -9.03 3.07 2.00
CA TRP A 10 -8.94 4.30 1.22
C TRP A 10 -9.75 5.38 1.93
N GLY A 11 -9.12 6.55 2.10
CA GLY A 11 -9.60 7.65 2.92
C GLY A 11 -11.06 8.00 2.70
N LEU A 12 -11.84 7.69 3.70
CA LEU A 12 -13.21 8.14 3.83
C LEU A 12 -13.40 8.59 5.27
N GLY A 13 -14.06 9.69 5.45
CA GLY A 13 -14.32 10.47 6.65
C GLY A 13 -14.41 9.77 8.01
N PRO A 14 -14.69 10.51 9.08
CA PRO A 14 -14.44 10.09 10.44
C PRO A 14 -15.23 8.84 10.83
N GLY A 15 -14.53 7.80 11.14
CA GLY A 15 -15.06 6.54 11.63
C GLY A 15 -14.43 5.35 10.93
N TRP A 16 -13.96 4.36 11.70
CA TRP A 16 -13.45 3.07 11.23
C TRP A 16 -14.55 2.21 10.60
N LEU A 17 -15.35 2.84 9.73
CA LEU A 17 -16.41 2.25 8.93
C LEU A 17 -15.97 2.29 7.48
N LEU A 18 -15.89 1.13 6.83
CA LEU A 18 -15.78 1.04 5.38
C LEU A 18 -17.08 1.62 4.77
N ARG A 19 -17.07 2.91 4.45
CA ARG A 19 -18.10 3.54 3.63
C ARG A 19 -17.69 3.47 2.18
N LEU A 20 -18.32 2.63 1.42
CA LEU A 20 -18.32 2.69 -0.04
C LEU A 20 -19.18 3.88 -0.49
N LYS A 21 -18.62 5.10 -0.46
CA LYS A 21 -19.21 6.23 -1.18
C LYS A 21 -18.48 6.41 -2.51
N ARG A 22 -19.16 6.06 -3.60
CA ARG A 22 -18.81 6.57 -4.92
C ARG A 22 -18.87 8.09 -4.87
N CYS A 23 -17.75 8.77 -4.98
CA CYS A 23 -17.69 10.17 -5.37
C CYS A 23 -18.09 10.23 -6.85
N ARG A 24 -19.37 10.48 -7.13
CA ARG A 24 -19.80 10.81 -8.50
C ARG A 24 -19.16 12.16 -8.85
N ARG A 25 -18.29 12.17 -9.83
CA ARG A 25 -17.96 13.39 -10.57
C ARG A 25 -19.24 13.87 -11.24
N SER A 26 -19.72 15.05 -10.87
CA SER A 26 -20.73 15.79 -11.58
C SER A 26 -20.19 16.25 -12.92
N ALA A 27 -20.72 15.73 -14.01
CA ALA A 27 -20.70 16.39 -15.30
C ALA A 27 -21.99 17.21 -15.45
N PRO A 28 -21.93 18.41 -16.05
CA PRO A 28 -23.08 19.29 -16.17
C PRO A 28 -23.86 18.99 -17.45
N TRP A 29 -25.11 18.56 -17.35
CA TRP A 29 -26.15 18.85 -18.37
C TRP A 29 -27.48 18.90 -17.67
N ASP A 30 -28.03 20.10 -17.73
CA ASP A 30 -29.34 20.52 -17.31
C ASP A 30 -30.40 20.01 -18.29
N LEU A 31 -31.51 19.53 -17.78
CA LEU A 31 -32.83 19.65 -18.45
C LEU A 31 -33.92 19.35 -17.41
N GLY A 32 -34.69 20.38 -17.15
CA GLY A 32 -35.71 20.38 -16.16
C GLY A 32 -36.98 19.59 -16.53
N ILE A 33 -37.70 19.14 -15.49
CA ILE A 33 -39.15 19.03 -15.48
C ILE A 33 -39.61 19.30 -14.04
N ARG A 34 -40.52 20.25 -13.92
CA ARG A 34 -41.29 20.59 -12.71
C ARG A 34 -42.40 19.54 -12.50
N SER A 35 -42.65 19.14 -11.26
CA SER A 35 -44.02 18.96 -10.82
C SER A 35 -44.14 19.09 -9.29
N SER A 36 -45.13 19.87 -8.93
CA SER A 36 -45.63 20.22 -7.60
C SER A 36 -46.44 19.08 -6.97
N ALA A 37 -46.27 18.86 -5.66
CA ALA A 37 -47.40 18.39 -4.82
C ALA A 37 -47.11 18.68 -3.32
N SER A 38 -47.92 19.53 -2.84
CA SER A 38 -48.51 19.86 -1.53
C SER A 38 -48.04 19.20 -0.23
N ARG A 39 -47.75 20.11 0.74
CA ARG A 39 -47.77 19.89 2.20
C ARG A 39 -49.12 19.28 2.65
N LYS A 40 -49.04 18.29 3.52
CA LYS A 40 -50.06 18.04 4.54
C LYS A 40 -49.37 17.80 5.88
N GLU A 41 -49.65 18.71 6.78
CA GLU A 41 -49.38 18.58 8.23
C GLU A 41 -50.24 17.47 8.80
N LEU A 42 -49.64 16.60 9.61
CA LEU A 42 -50.38 15.75 10.55
C LEU A 42 -49.62 15.83 11.89
N LEU A 43 -50.22 16.59 12.81
CA LEU A 43 -49.91 16.55 14.24
C LEU A 43 -50.36 15.17 14.78
N GLY A 44 -49.38 14.37 15.21
CA GLY A 44 -49.58 13.17 16.00
C GLY A 44 -48.74 13.25 17.25
N LEU A 45 -49.41 13.42 18.40
CA LEU A 45 -48.84 13.28 19.73
C LEU A 45 -48.26 11.87 19.90
N PHE A 46 -46.98 11.71 19.96
CA PHE A 46 -46.32 10.49 20.42
C PHE A 46 -45.77 10.68 21.83
N SER A 47 -46.30 9.84 22.70
CA SER A 47 -45.75 9.55 24.03
C SER A 47 -44.25 9.25 23.93
N LEU A 48 -43.48 10.03 24.62
CA LEU A 48 -42.05 9.79 24.80
C LEU A 48 -41.85 8.55 25.67
N ASN A 49 -41.65 7.41 25.05
CA ASN A 49 -41.04 6.28 25.74
C ASN A 49 -39.55 6.57 25.93
N ASN A 50 -39.12 6.62 27.18
CA ASN A 50 -37.76 6.88 27.66
C ASN A 50 -36.75 5.76 27.36
N ASP A 51 -36.95 4.94 26.36
CA ASP A 51 -36.06 3.80 26.04
C ASP A 51 -34.98 4.09 24.98
N ILE A 52 -34.80 5.35 24.55
CA ILE A 52 -33.81 5.72 23.52
C ILE A 52 -32.49 6.20 24.11
N LEU A 53 -32.29 6.18 25.42
CA LEU A 53 -31.11 6.77 26.10
C LEU A 53 -30.06 5.79 26.56
N SER A 54 -29.90 4.60 25.98
CA SER A 54 -28.80 3.69 26.32
C SER A 54 -28.02 3.09 25.12
N GLN A 55 -27.97 3.73 23.97
CA GLN A 55 -26.88 3.49 23.05
C GLN A 55 -25.67 4.25 23.59
N SER A 56 -24.86 3.55 24.42
CA SER A 56 -23.56 4.09 24.85
C SER A 56 -22.77 4.43 23.59
N CYS A 57 -22.58 5.74 23.33
CA CYS A 57 -21.71 6.23 22.28
C CYS A 57 -20.31 5.67 22.56
N ARG A 58 -19.96 4.56 21.93
CA ARG A 58 -18.59 4.03 21.97
C ARG A 58 -17.70 5.03 21.24
N ASN A 59 -16.73 5.58 21.93
CA ASN A 59 -15.71 6.43 21.32
C ASN A 59 -14.53 5.56 20.88
N TYR A 60 -13.81 6.04 19.86
CA TYR A 60 -12.56 5.46 19.41
C TYR A 60 -11.54 6.54 19.14
N GLN A 61 -10.26 6.21 19.29
CA GLN A 61 -9.17 7.11 18.92
C GLN A 61 -8.88 7.04 17.42
N ALA A 62 -8.69 8.18 16.80
CA ALA A 62 -8.28 8.30 15.41
C ALA A 62 -7.17 9.32 15.24
N VAL A 63 -6.25 9.01 14.33
CA VAL A 63 -5.26 9.96 13.83
C VAL A 63 -5.90 10.77 12.70
N LEU A 64 -5.77 12.09 12.75
CA LEU A 64 -6.33 13.01 11.77
C LEU A 64 -5.24 13.88 11.15
N CYS A 65 -5.28 13.98 9.83
CA CYS A 65 -4.68 15.08 9.08
C CYS A 65 -5.74 16.18 8.98
N THR A 66 -5.58 17.23 9.78
CA THR A 66 -6.52 18.37 9.81
C THR A 66 -6.06 19.52 8.91
N GLU A 67 -4.76 19.58 8.65
CA GLU A 67 -4.13 20.57 7.77
C GLU A 67 -2.95 19.89 7.06
N LEU A 68 -2.80 20.15 5.76
CA LEU A 68 -1.69 19.58 4.98
C LEU A 68 -0.35 20.10 5.50
N THR A 69 0.66 19.23 5.47
CA THR A 69 2.03 19.51 5.91
C THR A 69 2.25 19.72 7.40
N LYS A 70 1.18 19.70 8.20
CA LYS A 70 1.26 19.81 9.66
C LYS A 70 1.32 18.43 10.33
N PRO A 71 1.78 18.37 11.59
CA PRO A 71 1.73 17.14 12.36
C PRO A 71 0.32 16.57 12.47
N LEU A 72 0.22 15.26 12.47
CA LEU A 72 -1.03 14.54 12.69
C LEU A 72 -1.47 14.71 14.15
N ILE A 73 -2.77 14.78 14.38
CA ILE A 73 -3.35 14.89 15.72
C ILE A 73 -4.20 13.66 16.05
N ILE A 74 -4.25 13.29 17.32
CA ILE A 74 -5.11 12.22 17.81
C ILE A 74 -6.36 12.82 18.40
N ARG A 75 -7.52 12.27 18.05
CA ARG A 75 -8.83 12.69 18.56
C ARG A 75 -9.67 11.49 18.98
N ASN A 76 -10.43 11.66 20.04
CA ASN A 76 -11.52 10.77 20.39
C ASN A 76 -12.74 11.14 19.53
N LEU A 77 -13.23 10.21 18.74
CA LEU A 77 -14.37 10.39 17.86
C LEU A 77 -15.50 9.46 18.29
N PRO A 78 -16.77 9.88 18.18
CA PRO A 78 -17.90 8.99 18.41
C PRO A 78 -17.94 7.92 17.30
N SER A 79 -18.16 6.67 17.68
CA SER A 79 -18.36 5.59 16.74
C SER A 79 -19.73 5.74 16.10
N PRO A 80 -19.83 5.95 14.76
CA PRO A 80 -21.11 6.06 14.09
C PRO A 80 -21.88 4.74 14.13
N SER A 81 -23.22 4.81 13.98
CA SER A 81 -24.05 3.60 13.80
C SER A 81 -23.64 2.85 12.54
N LEU A 82 -23.60 1.52 12.64
CA LEU A 82 -23.25 0.65 11.53
C LEU A 82 -24.37 0.66 10.48
N GLN A 83 -24.02 0.89 9.22
CA GLN A 83 -24.97 0.81 8.12
C GLN A 83 -25.17 -0.65 7.67
N PRO A 84 -26.29 -1.00 6.99
CA PRO A 84 -26.58 -2.38 6.63
C PRO A 84 -25.51 -3.08 5.79
N HIS A 85 -24.71 -2.34 5.03
CA HIS A 85 -23.65 -2.86 4.14
C HIS A 85 -22.23 -2.61 4.68
N GLU A 86 -22.11 -2.16 5.93
CA GLU A 86 -20.82 -1.84 6.56
C GLU A 86 -20.36 -2.94 7.52
N VAL A 87 -19.06 -2.98 7.76
CA VAL A 87 -18.41 -3.86 8.72
C VAL A 87 -17.60 -3.00 9.70
N ARG A 88 -17.72 -3.29 10.99
CA ARG A 88 -16.86 -2.69 12.01
C ARG A 88 -15.70 -3.60 12.33
N VAL A 89 -14.48 -3.07 12.19
CA VAL A 89 -13.25 -3.80 12.47
C VAL A 89 -12.53 -3.19 13.67
N GLY A 90 -12.19 -4.01 14.66
CA GLY A 90 -11.24 -3.68 15.71
C GLY A 90 -9.83 -3.81 15.15
N VAL A 91 -9.22 -2.69 14.80
CA VAL A 91 -7.90 -2.67 14.16
C VAL A 91 -6.82 -2.99 15.19
N HIS A 92 -5.90 -3.90 14.82
CA HIS A 92 -4.75 -4.28 15.65
C HIS A 92 -3.47 -3.57 15.18
N TYR A 93 -3.21 -3.55 13.88
CA TYR A 93 -2.06 -2.89 13.29
C TYR A 93 -2.43 -2.16 12.00
N CYS A 94 -1.75 -1.06 11.73
CA CYS A 94 -1.81 -0.32 10.46
C CYS A 94 -0.41 -0.22 9.86
N GLY A 95 -0.27 -0.52 8.57
CA GLY A 95 0.97 -0.29 7.84
C GLY A 95 1.13 1.19 7.49
N VAL A 96 2.34 1.73 7.65
CA VAL A 96 2.70 3.08 7.20
C VAL A 96 3.35 3.00 5.83
N ASN A 97 2.82 3.77 4.88
CA ASN A 97 3.28 3.86 3.51
C ASN A 97 3.78 5.26 3.17
N PHE A 98 4.73 5.35 2.24
CA PHE A 98 5.18 6.65 1.74
C PHE A 98 4.02 7.45 1.10
N ALA A 99 3.05 6.75 0.52
CA ALA A 99 1.84 7.32 -0.03
C ALA A 99 0.96 8.02 1.02
N ASP A 100 0.87 7.51 2.26
CA ASP A 100 0.16 8.16 3.38
C ASP A 100 0.80 9.52 3.70
N ILE A 101 2.14 9.56 3.68
CA ILE A 101 2.90 10.78 3.92
C ILE A 101 2.68 11.80 2.80
N LEU A 102 2.68 11.34 1.53
CA LEU A 102 2.39 12.19 0.38
C LEU A 102 0.96 12.72 0.42
N ALA A 103 -0.01 11.91 0.85
CA ALA A 103 -1.41 12.33 1.02
C ALA A 103 -1.52 13.44 2.07
N CYS A 104 -0.86 13.29 3.23
CA CYS A 104 -0.82 14.32 4.28
C CYS A 104 -0.07 15.60 3.87
N LYS A 105 0.81 15.52 2.86
CA LYS A 105 1.48 16.68 2.25
C LYS A 105 0.71 17.28 1.07
N GLY A 106 -0.42 16.69 0.66
CA GLY A 106 -1.16 17.11 -0.54
C GLY A 106 -0.44 16.81 -1.86
N LEU A 107 0.58 15.94 -1.84
CA LEU A 107 1.41 15.56 -2.99
C LEU A 107 1.03 14.23 -3.63
N TYR A 108 0.07 13.50 -3.03
CA TYR A 108 -0.41 12.25 -3.60
C TYR A 108 -1.40 12.49 -4.75
N GLN A 109 -1.50 11.54 -5.67
CA GLN A 109 -2.36 11.64 -6.86
C GLN A 109 -3.84 11.77 -6.48
N GLU A 110 -4.26 11.01 -5.46
CA GLU A 110 -5.62 11.11 -4.93
C GLU A 110 -5.68 12.21 -3.86
N LYS A 111 -6.66 13.12 -4.02
CA LYS A 111 -6.86 14.21 -3.07
C LYS A 111 -7.92 13.83 -2.05
N HIS A 112 -7.62 14.07 -0.80
CA HIS A 112 -8.52 13.83 0.33
C HIS A 112 -9.11 15.15 0.83
N CYS A 113 -10.40 15.14 1.21
CA CYS A 113 -11.00 16.27 1.91
C CYS A 113 -10.53 16.28 3.36
N LEU A 114 -10.09 17.43 3.84
CA LEU A 114 -9.71 17.62 5.25
C LEU A 114 -10.95 17.78 6.15
N PRO A 115 -10.94 17.26 7.38
CA PRO A 115 -9.93 16.35 7.92
C PRO A 115 -10.10 14.91 7.42
N PHE A 116 -8.99 14.15 7.31
CA PHE A 116 -9.04 12.74 7.01
C PHE A 116 -8.10 11.92 7.90
N THR A 117 -8.36 10.62 8.01
CA THR A 117 -7.46 9.68 8.67
C THR A 117 -6.56 9.04 7.62
N PRO A 118 -5.23 9.23 7.67
CA PRO A 118 -4.30 8.54 6.79
C PRO A 118 -4.23 7.04 7.09
N GLY A 119 -3.79 6.26 6.12
CA GLY A 119 -3.61 4.81 6.21
C GLY A 119 -4.28 4.08 5.06
N MET A 120 -3.54 3.18 4.41
CA MET A 120 -3.98 2.44 3.23
C MET A 120 -4.21 0.95 3.51
N GLU A 121 -3.69 0.45 4.62
CA GLU A 121 -3.75 -0.97 4.98
C GLU A 121 -3.80 -1.16 6.49
N PHE A 122 -4.43 -2.25 6.90
CA PHE A 122 -4.53 -2.62 8.31
C PHE A 122 -4.77 -4.13 8.47
N SER A 123 -4.61 -4.61 9.68
CA SER A 123 -5.11 -5.91 10.13
C SER A 123 -5.95 -5.74 11.39
N GLY A 124 -6.94 -6.63 11.59
CA GLY A 124 -7.83 -6.53 12.72
C GLY A 124 -8.86 -7.64 12.76
N MET A 125 -9.78 -7.53 13.69
CA MET A 125 -10.87 -8.49 13.91
C MET A 125 -12.20 -7.83 13.60
N VAL A 126 -13.08 -8.54 12.89
CA VAL A 126 -14.46 -8.10 12.67
C VAL A 126 -15.20 -8.11 14.00
N MET A 127 -15.72 -6.95 14.38
CA MET A 127 -16.47 -6.75 15.62
C MET A 127 -17.98 -6.83 15.39
N GLU A 128 -18.44 -6.25 14.28
CA GLU A 128 -19.86 -6.19 13.93
C GLU A 128 -20.00 -6.19 12.40
N THR A 129 -21.08 -6.77 11.90
CA THR A 129 -21.47 -6.75 10.48
C THR A 129 -22.88 -6.19 10.33
N GLY A 130 -23.09 -5.36 9.32
CA GLY A 130 -24.42 -4.87 8.94
C GLY A 130 -25.29 -5.99 8.39
N ALA A 131 -26.62 -5.79 8.42
CA ALA A 131 -27.60 -6.81 8.07
C ALA A 131 -27.52 -7.33 6.63
N ASN A 132 -26.98 -6.53 5.70
CA ASN A 132 -26.86 -6.88 4.27
C ASN A 132 -25.45 -7.39 3.91
N VAL A 133 -24.59 -7.62 4.88
CA VAL A 133 -23.23 -8.17 4.64
C VAL A 133 -23.34 -9.68 4.60
N SER A 134 -23.42 -10.26 3.41
CA SER A 134 -23.40 -11.70 3.20
C SER A 134 -21.99 -12.25 3.06
N THR A 135 -21.07 -11.46 2.50
CA THR A 135 -19.65 -11.76 2.40
C THR A 135 -18.82 -10.49 2.63
N VAL A 136 -17.67 -10.63 3.27
CA VAL A 136 -16.77 -9.51 3.59
C VAL A 136 -15.65 -9.37 2.55
N GLN A 137 -15.79 -10.04 1.40
CA GLN A 137 -14.69 -10.32 0.48
C GLN A 137 -14.34 -9.20 -0.51
N GLU A 138 -15.11 -8.10 -0.59
CA GLU A 138 -14.78 -7.06 -1.59
C GLU A 138 -13.53 -6.23 -1.23
N MET A 139 -13.23 -6.04 0.07
CA MET A 139 -12.10 -5.21 0.52
C MET A 139 -11.41 -5.76 1.78
N LEU A 140 -11.79 -6.94 2.24
CA LEU A 140 -11.22 -7.62 3.39
C LEU A 140 -10.88 -9.07 3.01
N TRP A 141 -9.73 -9.53 3.43
CA TRP A 141 -9.27 -10.91 3.22
C TRP A 141 -9.08 -11.58 4.57
N PRO A 142 -9.50 -12.84 4.72
CA PRO A 142 -9.22 -13.60 5.94
C PRO A 142 -7.70 -13.72 6.12
N ILE A 143 -7.23 -13.49 7.34
CA ILE A 143 -5.83 -13.74 7.70
C ILE A 143 -5.68 -15.24 7.85
N PRO A 144 -4.78 -15.89 7.09
CA PRO A 144 -4.56 -17.32 7.17
C PRO A 144 -4.03 -17.74 8.53
N GLU A 145 -4.27 -19.00 8.90
CA GLU A 145 -3.72 -19.56 10.12
C GLU A 145 -2.18 -19.49 10.12
N GLY A 146 -1.60 -19.15 11.26
CA GLY A 146 -0.15 -18.99 11.42
C GLY A 146 0.42 -17.66 10.92
N VAL A 147 -0.40 -16.76 10.34
CA VAL A 147 0.00 -15.38 9.98
C VAL A 147 -0.46 -14.44 11.11
N SER A 148 0.47 -13.70 11.68
CA SER A 148 0.17 -12.73 12.74
C SER A 148 -0.54 -11.48 12.20
N TYR A 149 -1.23 -10.73 13.08
CA TYR A 149 -1.82 -9.44 12.70
C TYR A 149 -0.76 -8.44 12.24
N GLU A 150 0.42 -8.48 12.83
CA GLU A 150 1.54 -7.62 12.46
C GLU A 150 2.02 -7.90 11.03
N GLU A 151 2.28 -9.18 10.71
CA GLU A 151 2.62 -9.62 9.35
C GLU A 151 1.51 -9.26 8.36
N ALA A 152 0.25 -9.53 8.71
CA ALA A 152 -0.90 -9.26 7.86
C ALA A 152 -1.07 -7.77 7.53
N ALA A 153 -0.74 -6.86 8.46
CA ALA A 153 -0.76 -5.42 8.21
C ALA A 153 0.39 -4.94 7.32
N ALA A 154 1.47 -5.72 7.22
CA ALA A 154 2.66 -5.38 6.44
C ALA A 154 2.61 -5.90 4.98
N LEU A 155 1.66 -6.79 4.66
CA LEU A 155 1.57 -7.47 3.36
C LEU A 155 0.94 -6.62 2.26
N PRO A 156 -0.26 -6.00 2.42
CA PRO A 156 -1.11 -5.63 1.30
C PRO A 156 -0.41 -4.73 0.27
N VAL A 157 0.01 -3.55 0.67
CA VAL A 157 0.58 -2.56 -0.27
C VAL A 157 1.93 -3.02 -0.79
N SER A 158 2.80 -3.56 0.07
CA SER A 158 4.17 -3.90 -0.31
C SER A 158 4.24 -5.14 -1.20
N TYR A 159 3.60 -6.23 -0.78
CA TYR A 159 3.64 -7.49 -1.52
C TYR A 159 2.66 -7.50 -2.69
N GLY A 160 1.47 -6.88 -2.55
CA GLY A 160 0.55 -6.71 -3.67
C GLY A 160 1.20 -5.93 -4.83
N THR A 161 1.93 -4.84 -4.51
CA THR A 161 2.71 -4.08 -5.51
C THR A 161 3.82 -4.93 -6.11
N ALA A 162 4.59 -5.67 -5.29
CA ALA A 162 5.70 -6.49 -5.77
C ALA A 162 5.23 -7.62 -6.70
N ILE A 163 4.19 -8.35 -6.32
CA ILE A 163 3.59 -9.42 -7.14
C ILE A 163 3.07 -8.85 -8.46
N LEU A 164 2.28 -7.77 -8.40
CA LEU A 164 1.75 -7.16 -9.61
C LEU A 164 2.86 -6.66 -10.53
N ALA A 165 3.92 -6.06 -9.97
CA ALA A 165 5.02 -5.52 -10.75
C ALA A 165 5.86 -6.61 -11.41
N LEU A 166 6.22 -7.66 -10.66
CA LEU A 166 7.17 -8.67 -11.12
C LEU A 166 6.49 -9.78 -11.93
N ASP A 167 5.35 -10.28 -11.44
CA ASP A 167 4.64 -11.38 -12.10
C ASP A 167 3.73 -10.88 -13.23
N HIS A 168 2.76 -10.01 -12.91
CA HIS A 168 1.76 -9.59 -13.89
C HIS A 168 2.32 -8.63 -14.96
N ARG A 169 3.11 -7.59 -14.55
CA ARG A 169 3.57 -6.55 -15.49
C ARG A 169 4.89 -6.91 -16.16
N ALA A 170 5.90 -7.28 -15.39
CA ALA A 170 7.20 -7.65 -15.94
C ALA A 170 7.21 -9.09 -16.50
N ARG A 171 6.30 -9.97 -16.07
CA ARG A 171 6.26 -11.38 -16.45
C ARG A 171 7.63 -12.02 -16.23
N THR A 172 8.17 -11.80 -15.05
CA THR A 172 9.49 -12.32 -14.68
C THR A 172 9.53 -13.84 -14.73
N GLN A 173 10.52 -14.37 -15.44
CA GLN A 173 10.71 -15.82 -15.60
C GLN A 173 11.72 -16.37 -14.60
N PRO A 174 11.65 -17.65 -14.24
CA PRO A 174 12.72 -18.29 -13.47
C PRO A 174 14.09 -18.07 -14.09
N GLU A 175 15.13 -17.95 -13.25
CA GLU A 175 16.52 -17.72 -13.64
C GLU A 175 16.82 -16.32 -14.24
N GLU A 176 15.83 -15.48 -14.53
CA GLU A 176 16.07 -14.09 -14.90
C GLU A 176 16.76 -13.34 -13.76
N THR A 177 17.55 -12.33 -14.11
CA THR A 177 18.17 -11.44 -13.11
C THR A 177 17.31 -10.20 -12.92
N VAL A 178 16.91 -9.96 -11.67
CA VAL A 178 16.08 -8.83 -11.25
C VAL A 178 16.91 -7.86 -10.42
N LEU A 179 17.00 -6.61 -10.84
CA LEU A 179 17.55 -5.51 -10.03
C LEU A 179 16.43 -4.82 -9.25
N VAL A 180 16.58 -4.72 -7.94
CA VAL A 180 15.62 -4.03 -7.06
C VAL A 180 16.28 -2.79 -6.47
N THR A 181 15.74 -1.60 -6.76
CA THR A 181 16.19 -0.34 -6.13
C THR A 181 15.46 -0.09 -4.81
N ALA A 182 15.98 0.77 -3.94
CA ALA A 182 15.49 0.93 -2.57
C ALA A 182 15.29 -0.42 -1.85
N ALA A 183 16.20 -1.34 -2.07
CA ALA A 183 16.09 -2.76 -1.76
C ALA A 183 15.75 -3.10 -0.30
N ALA A 184 16.13 -2.25 0.66
CA ALA A 184 15.83 -2.43 2.08
C ALA A 184 14.55 -1.74 2.55
N GLY A 185 13.80 -1.06 1.66
CA GLY A 185 12.49 -0.52 1.95
C GLY A 185 11.40 -1.61 1.97
N ALA A 186 10.19 -1.26 2.40
CA ALA A 186 9.09 -2.23 2.49
C ALA A 186 8.81 -2.93 1.15
N THR A 187 8.61 -2.16 0.07
CA THR A 187 8.38 -2.73 -1.27
C THR A 187 9.64 -3.40 -1.84
N GLY A 188 10.84 -2.88 -1.54
CA GLY A 188 12.09 -3.48 -1.98
C GLY A 188 12.32 -4.88 -1.40
N LEU A 189 12.16 -5.03 -0.08
CA LEU A 189 12.29 -6.35 0.57
C LEU A 189 11.17 -7.31 0.12
N ALA A 190 9.95 -6.82 -0.08
CA ALA A 190 8.86 -7.61 -0.65
C ALA A 190 9.20 -8.08 -2.08
N ALA A 191 9.77 -7.21 -2.91
CA ALA A 191 10.16 -7.56 -4.27
C ALA A 191 11.29 -8.59 -4.30
N ILE A 192 12.29 -8.48 -3.41
CA ILE A 192 13.35 -9.49 -3.27
C ILE A 192 12.74 -10.84 -2.89
N ASP A 193 11.88 -10.83 -1.88
CA ASP A 193 11.21 -12.03 -1.37
C ASP A 193 10.39 -12.75 -2.46
N VAL A 194 9.57 -11.98 -3.19
CA VAL A 194 8.77 -12.49 -4.30
C VAL A 194 9.65 -12.99 -5.45
N ALA A 195 10.63 -12.20 -5.89
CA ALA A 195 11.50 -12.58 -7.01
C ALA A 195 12.31 -13.85 -6.71
N ALA A 196 12.97 -13.92 -5.56
CA ALA A 196 13.82 -15.04 -5.20
C ALA A 196 13.02 -16.29 -4.78
N ASN A 197 12.03 -16.12 -3.89
CA ASN A 197 11.40 -17.26 -3.23
C ASN A 197 10.14 -17.76 -3.96
N VAL A 198 9.46 -16.90 -4.72
CA VAL A 198 8.26 -17.28 -5.49
C VAL A 198 8.60 -17.50 -6.96
N LEU A 199 9.19 -16.50 -7.62
CA LEU A 199 9.45 -16.52 -9.06
C LEU A 199 10.76 -17.24 -9.43
N LYS A 200 11.61 -17.57 -8.45
CA LYS A 200 12.90 -18.26 -8.67
C LYS A 200 13.86 -17.49 -9.56
N ALA A 201 13.80 -16.16 -9.49
CA ALA A 201 14.71 -15.27 -10.19
C ALA A 201 15.96 -14.98 -9.34
N LYS A 202 17.05 -14.58 -9.98
CA LYS A 202 18.27 -14.10 -9.33
C LYS A 202 18.12 -12.62 -8.99
N VAL A 203 18.37 -12.20 -7.77
CA VAL A 203 18.16 -10.83 -7.36
C VAL A 203 19.47 -10.11 -7.07
N ILE A 204 19.63 -8.93 -7.68
CA ILE A 204 20.63 -7.93 -7.31
C ILE A 204 19.92 -6.82 -6.54
N ALA A 205 20.28 -6.61 -5.29
CA ALA A 205 19.70 -5.57 -4.45
C ALA A 205 20.52 -4.28 -4.53
N ALA A 206 19.88 -3.14 -4.77
CA ALA A 206 20.53 -1.84 -4.76
C ALA A 206 20.03 -1.00 -3.57
N ALA A 207 20.93 -0.60 -2.68
CA ALA A 207 20.62 0.15 -1.47
C ALA A 207 21.65 1.24 -1.17
N GLY A 208 21.31 2.16 -0.27
CA GLY A 208 22.12 3.33 0.06
C GLY A 208 23.01 3.16 1.29
N SER A 209 23.28 1.94 1.76
CA SER A 209 24.26 1.66 2.80
C SER A 209 24.55 0.17 2.89
N ASP A 210 25.71 -0.21 3.42
CA ASP A 210 26.11 -1.61 3.59
C ASP A 210 25.17 -2.38 4.52
N TYR A 211 24.69 -1.74 5.60
CA TYR A 211 23.67 -2.33 6.48
C TYR A 211 22.41 -2.73 5.70
N LYS A 212 21.92 -1.84 4.82
CA LYS A 212 20.76 -2.11 3.98
C LYS A 212 21.02 -3.17 2.92
N CYS A 213 22.23 -3.20 2.36
CA CYS A 213 22.67 -4.25 1.45
C CYS A 213 22.69 -5.61 2.15
N ASN A 214 23.25 -5.71 3.35
CA ASN A 214 23.29 -6.94 4.13
C ASN A 214 21.88 -7.46 4.48
N LEU A 215 20.95 -6.56 4.84
CA LEU A 215 19.56 -6.94 5.07
C LEU A 215 18.90 -7.51 3.82
N ALA A 216 19.17 -6.93 2.65
CA ALA A 216 18.65 -7.42 1.39
C ALA A 216 19.21 -8.80 1.02
N LEU A 217 20.50 -9.06 1.29
CA LEU A 217 21.11 -10.38 1.11
C LEU A 217 20.48 -11.43 2.04
N GLN A 218 20.25 -11.08 3.31
CA GLN A 218 19.57 -11.97 4.26
C GLN A 218 18.14 -12.28 3.81
N LYS A 219 17.50 -11.38 3.06
CA LYS A 219 16.15 -11.53 2.52
C LYS A 219 16.08 -12.42 1.28
N GLY A 220 17.21 -12.77 0.69
CA GLY A 220 17.29 -13.68 -0.47
C GLY A 220 17.87 -13.07 -1.73
N ALA A 221 18.40 -11.84 -1.70
CA ALA A 221 19.17 -11.32 -2.81
C ALA A 221 20.49 -12.10 -2.95
N ALA A 222 20.85 -12.47 -4.19
CA ALA A 222 22.10 -13.15 -4.48
C ALA A 222 23.30 -12.20 -4.38
N HIS A 223 23.10 -10.94 -4.75
CA HIS A 223 24.12 -9.90 -4.72
C HIS A 223 23.54 -8.56 -4.28
N SER A 224 24.42 -7.64 -3.86
CA SER A 224 24.01 -6.28 -3.54
C SER A 224 25.01 -5.23 -4.08
N VAL A 225 24.50 -4.03 -4.33
CA VAL A 225 25.26 -2.85 -4.74
C VAL A 225 24.90 -1.68 -3.82
N ASN A 226 25.92 -1.13 -3.13
CA ASN A 226 25.76 0.11 -2.39
C ASN A 226 26.03 1.29 -3.34
N TYR A 227 24.97 1.93 -3.84
CA TYR A 227 25.08 3.02 -4.82
C TYR A 227 25.55 4.35 -4.22
N THR A 228 25.82 4.43 -2.91
CA THR A 228 26.46 5.61 -2.31
C THR A 228 27.99 5.53 -2.34
N GLN A 229 28.54 4.34 -2.59
CA GLN A 229 29.98 4.09 -2.66
C GLN A 229 30.50 4.01 -4.10
N GLY A 230 29.61 4.04 -5.10
CA GLY A 230 29.98 3.96 -6.50
C GLY A 230 28.78 3.91 -7.44
N SER A 231 29.05 3.81 -8.73
CA SER A 231 27.99 3.72 -9.74
C SER A 231 27.23 2.41 -9.65
N LEU A 232 25.89 2.49 -9.57
CA LEU A 232 24.99 1.34 -9.65
C LEU A 232 25.23 0.57 -10.95
N LYS A 233 25.32 1.28 -12.07
CA LYS A 233 25.54 0.70 -13.39
C LYS A 233 26.82 -0.14 -13.45
N GLU A 234 27.93 0.40 -12.98
CA GLU A 234 29.21 -0.34 -13.00
C GLU A 234 29.20 -1.52 -12.02
N GLY A 235 28.52 -1.38 -10.86
CA GLY A 235 28.30 -2.49 -9.93
C GLY A 235 27.52 -3.64 -10.58
N VAL A 236 26.40 -3.32 -11.24
CA VAL A 236 25.56 -4.31 -11.95
C VAL A 236 26.34 -4.98 -13.09
N LYS A 237 27.09 -4.21 -13.90
CA LYS A 237 27.90 -4.76 -14.98
C LYS A 237 28.90 -5.82 -14.48
N LYS A 238 29.60 -5.55 -13.38
CA LYS A 238 30.54 -6.50 -12.78
C LYS A 238 29.85 -7.80 -12.35
N LEU A 239 28.65 -7.70 -11.78
CA LEU A 239 27.87 -8.84 -11.28
C LEU A 239 27.18 -9.66 -12.38
N THR A 240 27.10 -9.12 -13.60
CA THR A 240 26.38 -9.73 -14.73
C THR A 240 27.30 -10.01 -15.92
N ASP A 241 28.61 -9.93 -15.77
CA ASP A 241 29.59 -10.07 -16.86
C ASP A 241 29.22 -9.19 -18.07
N ASN A 242 28.84 -7.93 -17.81
CA ASN A 242 28.38 -6.94 -18.77
C ASN A 242 27.07 -7.28 -19.53
N ARG A 243 26.39 -8.38 -19.20
CA ARG A 243 25.12 -8.76 -19.85
C ARG A 243 23.94 -7.88 -19.43
N GLY A 244 24.01 -7.30 -18.23
CA GLY A 244 22.92 -6.53 -17.63
C GLY A 244 21.86 -7.41 -17.00
N VAL A 245 20.74 -6.79 -16.55
CA VAL A 245 19.62 -7.45 -15.86
C VAL A 245 18.38 -7.50 -16.74
N ASN A 246 17.59 -8.57 -16.60
CA ASN A 246 16.36 -8.76 -17.39
C ASN A 246 15.23 -7.85 -16.90
N VAL A 247 15.12 -7.65 -15.59
CA VAL A 247 14.07 -6.85 -14.96
C VAL A 247 14.66 -5.87 -13.98
N VAL A 248 14.15 -4.66 -13.97
CA VAL A 248 14.37 -3.68 -12.89
C VAL A 248 13.04 -3.37 -12.23
N LEU A 249 12.99 -3.43 -10.89
CA LEU A 249 11.91 -2.82 -10.12
C LEU A 249 12.46 -1.53 -9.49
N ASP A 250 11.94 -0.38 -9.94
CA ASP A 250 12.39 0.92 -9.44
C ASP A 250 11.35 1.61 -8.57
N ALA A 251 11.76 1.94 -7.35
CA ALA A 251 11.00 2.70 -6.37
C ALA A 251 11.66 4.05 -6.01
N VAL A 252 12.81 4.39 -6.64
CA VAL A 252 13.62 5.57 -6.27
C VAL A 252 13.40 6.74 -7.22
N GLY A 253 13.45 6.48 -8.52
CA GLY A 253 13.44 7.55 -9.53
C GLY A 253 14.79 8.27 -9.68
N GLY A 254 14.78 9.47 -10.25
CA GLY A 254 15.94 10.34 -10.39
C GLY A 254 17.12 9.70 -11.13
N ASP A 255 18.33 9.89 -10.61
CA ASP A 255 19.57 9.38 -11.24
C ASP A 255 19.72 7.85 -11.04
N ILE A 256 19.23 7.30 -9.95
CA ILE A 256 19.22 5.85 -9.72
C ILE A 256 18.39 5.14 -10.80
N PHE A 257 17.22 5.70 -11.18
CA PHE A 257 16.44 5.18 -12.30
C PHE A 257 17.25 5.18 -13.60
N LYS A 258 17.98 6.26 -13.90
CA LYS A 258 18.80 6.35 -15.11
C LYS A 258 19.88 5.27 -15.15
N GLU A 259 20.60 5.09 -14.06
CA GLU A 259 21.62 4.04 -13.95
C GLU A 259 21.01 2.64 -14.06
N ALA A 260 19.86 2.42 -13.43
CA ALA A 260 19.13 1.16 -13.52
C ALA A 260 18.62 0.87 -14.95
N LEU A 261 18.11 1.87 -15.66
CA LEU A 261 17.71 1.76 -17.07
C LEU A 261 18.89 1.39 -17.98
N HIS A 262 20.07 1.99 -17.74
CA HIS A 262 21.29 1.65 -18.48
C HIS A 262 21.80 0.24 -18.16
N SER A 263 21.44 -0.31 -17.00
CA SER A 263 21.84 -1.65 -16.55
C SER A 263 20.96 -2.78 -17.12
N LEU A 264 19.87 -2.45 -17.85
CA LEU A 264 19.05 -3.45 -18.50
C LEU A 264 19.84 -4.23 -19.57
N ALA A 265 19.58 -5.52 -19.67
CA ALA A 265 19.98 -6.37 -20.77
C ALA A 265 19.15 -6.06 -22.04
N TRP A 266 19.48 -6.68 -23.15
CA TRP A 266 18.64 -6.70 -24.35
C TRP A 266 17.24 -7.23 -24.03
N GLU A 267 16.19 -6.56 -24.53
CA GLU A 267 14.78 -6.86 -24.26
C GLU A 267 14.38 -6.82 -22.76
N GLY A 268 15.19 -6.16 -21.93
CA GLY A 268 14.89 -5.98 -20.51
C GLY A 268 13.70 -5.07 -20.25
N ARG A 269 13.16 -5.13 -19.02
CA ARG A 269 11.99 -4.35 -18.60
C ARG A 269 12.29 -3.60 -17.31
N ILE A 270 11.98 -2.30 -17.27
CA ILE A 270 12.00 -1.53 -16.03
C ILE A 270 10.57 -1.24 -15.58
N VAL A 271 10.24 -1.61 -14.34
CA VAL A 271 8.93 -1.36 -13.73
C VAL A 271 9.05 -0.27 -12.70
N VAL A 272 8.36 0.84 -12.94
CA VAL A 272 8.31 2.00 -12.04
C VAL A 272 7.16 1.82 -11.05
N VAL A 273 7.47 1.79 -9.75
CA VAL A 273 6.48 1.63 -8.67
C VAL A 273 6.43 2.85 -7.73
N GLY A 274 7.39 3.77 -7.83
CA GLY A 274 7.42 4.97 -6.99
C GLY A 274 8.64 5.86 -7.21
N PHE A 275 8.66 6.98 -6.50
CA PHE A 275 9.71 8.01 -6.61
C PHE A 275 10.18 8.45 -5.22
N ALA A 276 10.63 7.48 -4.39
CA ALA A 276 11.12 7.77 -3.03
C ALA A 276 12.34 8.71 -3.01
N GLY A 277 13.04 8.84 -4.14
CA GLY A 277 14.11 9.82 -4.34
C GLY A 277 13.60 11.26 -4.46
N GLY A 278 12.31 11.45 -4.73
CA GLY A 278 11.64 12.76 -4.88
C GLY A 278 11.68 13.33 -6.31
N ALA A 279 12.51 12.79 -7.21
CA ALA A 279 12.62 13.26 -8.60
C ALA A 279 11.97 12.25 -9.56
N ILE A 280 11.03 12.73 -10.36
CA ILE A 280 10.42 11.94 -11.45
C ILE A 280 11.38 11.97 -12.65
N PRO A 281 11.89 10.79 -13.09
CA PRO A 281 12.83 10.74 -14.20
C PRO A 281 12.12 10.84 -15.55
N SER A 282 12.82 11.39 -16.54
CA SER A 282 12.43 11.25 -17.95
C SER A 282 13.01 9.95 -18.52
N VAL A 283 12.22 9.25 -19.32
CA VAL A 283 12.66 8.05 -20.04
C VAL A 283 13.20 8.47 -21.41
N PRO A 284 14.51 8.31 -21.67
CA PRO A 284 15.08 8.63 -22.98
C PRO A 284 14.65 7.57 -24.01
N ALA A 285 13.76 7.96 -24.93
CA ALA A 285 13.16 7.04 -25.89
C ALA A 285 14.17 6.34 -26.81
N ASN A 286 15.33 6.98 -27.08
CA ASN A 286 16.41 6.36 -27.84
C ASN A 286 16.99 5.12 -27.16
N LEU A 287 17.01 5.06 -25.82
CA LEU A 287 17.45 3.86 -25.11
C LEU A 287 16.45 2.70 -25.25
N LEU A 288 15.15 3.01 -25.29
CA LEU A 288 14.13 1.99 -25.55
C LEU A 288 14.37 1.35 -26.92
N LEU A 289 14.61 2.19 -27.95
CA LEU A 289 14.89 1.73 -29.31
C LEU A 289 16.19 0.92 -29.39
N LEU A 290 17.30 1.47 -28.89
CA LEU A 290 18.63 0.88 -29.08
C LEU A 290 18.85 -0.44 -28.33
N LYS A 291 18.12 -0.67 -27.25
CA LYS A 291 18.23 -1.90 -26.43
C LYS A 291 16.97 -2.77 -26.51
N ASN A 292 15.94 -2.39 -27.28
CA ASN A 292 14.62 -3.03 -27.32
C ASN A 292 14.00 -3.19 -25.92
N VAL A 293 14.26 -2.28 -24.98
CA VAL A 293 13.78 -2.38 -23.60
C VAL A 293 12.41 -1.72 -23.44
N SER A 294 11.67 -2.15 -22.43
CA SER A 294 10.35 -1.64 -22.08
C SER A 294 10.37 -0.89 -20.75
N ALA A 295 9.68 0.25 -20.70
CA ALA A 295 9.39 0.96 -19.46
C ALA A 295 7.90 0.76 -19.10
N LEU A 296 7.63 0.24 -17.91
CA LEU A 296 6.30 -0.15 -17.43
C LEU A 296 5.99 0.62 -16.14
N GLY A 297 4.74 1.01 -15.96
CA GLY A 297 4.27 1.61 -14.71
C GLY A 297 3.36 0.65 -13.93
N VAL A 298 3.40 0.74 -12.60
CA VAL A 298 2.46 0.07 -11.71
C VAL A 298 1.92 1.05 -10.69
N PHE A 299 0.62 1.26 -10.71
CA PHE A 299 -0.13 1.88 -9.63
C PHE A 299 -1.10 0.84 -9.07
N TRP A 300 -0.62 0.04 -8.11
CA TRP A 300 -1.36 -1.11 -7.56
C TRP A 300 -2.76 -0.75 -7.07
N GLY A 301 -2.90 0.37 -6.35
CA GLY A 301 -4.20 0.81 -5.84
C GLY A 301 -5.24 1.07 -6.92
N ARG A 302 -4.84 1.49 -8.13
CA ARG A 302 -5.75 1.76 -9.23
C ARG A 302 -6.37 0.49 -9.81
N TYR A 303 -5.69 -0.66 -9.71
CA TYR A 303 -6.23 -1.95 -10.13
C TYR A 303 -7.50 -2.35 -9.38
N ARG A 304 -7.71 -1.83 -8.16
CA ARG A 304 -8.97 -2.01 -7.44
C ARG A 304 -10.20 -1.54 -8.24
N GLU A 305 -10.04 -0.49 -9.04
CA GLU A 305 -11.12 0.12 -9.80
C GLU A 305 -11.13 -0.35 -11.25
N GLU A 306 -9.96 -0.57 -11.83
CA GLU A 306 -9.81 -0.91 -13.25
C GLU A 306 -9.81 -2.41 -13.52
N ASP A 307 -9.25 -3.21 -12.60
CA ASP A 307 -9.17 -4.68 -12.74
C ASP A 307 -9.15 -5.34 -11.35
N PHE A 308 -10.33 -5.38 -10.71
CA PHE A 308 -10.46 -5.94 -9.37
C PHE A 308 -10.02 -7.41 -9.25
N PRO A 309 -10.27 -8.31 -10.23
CA PRO A 309 -9.75 -9.67 -10.20
C PRO A 309 -8.23 -9.74 -10.05
N VAL A 310 -7.47 -8.96 -10.82
CA VAL A 310 -6.01 -8.90 -10.74
C VAL A 310 -5.56 -8.30 -9.39
N PHE A 311 -6.22 -7.24 -8.93
CA PHE A 311 -5.98 -6.64 -7.62
C PHE A 311 -6.16 -7.66 -6.49
N SER A 312 -7.32 -8.33 -6.46
CA SER A 312 -7.68 -9.32 -5.45
C SER A 312 -6.75 -10.53 -5.47
N SER A 313 -6.40 -11.01 -6.67
CA SER A 313 -5.47 -12.12 -6.86
C SER A 313 -4.08 -11.80 -6.30
N SER A 314 -3.58 -10.58 -6.50
CA SER A 314 -2.27 -10.18 -5.98
C SER A 314 -2.19 -10.25 -4.46
N LEU A 315 -3.26 -9.85 -3.76
CA LEU A 315 -3.31 -9.92 -2.30
C LEU A 315 -3.55 -11.34 -1.78
N SER A 316 -4.45 -12.08 -2.43
CA SER A 316 -4.69 -13.49 -2.08
C SER A 316 -3.41 -14.33 -2.25
N SER A 317 -2.65 -14.09 -3.32
CA SER A 317 -1.35 -14.71 -3.55
C SER A 317 -0.33 -14.36 -2.47
N ALA A 318 -0.26 -13.08 -2.05
CA ALA A 318 0.61 -12.66 -0.96
C ALA A 318 0.28 -13.38 0.35
N LEU A 319 -0.99 -13.44 0.73
CA LEU A 319 -1.43 -14.12 1.94
C LEU A 319 -1.13 -15.62 1.89
N TRP A 320 -1.39 -16.26 0.76
CA TRP A 320 -1.10 -17.68 0.57
C TRP A 320 0.41 -17.98 0.66
N HIS A 321 1.25 -17.22 -0.03
CA HIS A 321 2.70 -17.40 0.06
C HIS A 321 3.24 -17.13 1.48
N CYS A 322 2.63 -16.20 2.21
CA CYS A 322 2.98 -15.95 3.60
C CYS A 322 2.60 -17.12 4.50
N GLN A 323 1.42 -17.70 4.33
CA GLN A 323 0.98 -18.91 5.02
C GLN A 323 1.93 -20.10 4.77
N GLU A 324 2.32 -20.28 3.50
CA GLU A 324 3.27 -21.32 3.09
C GLU A 324 4.73 -21.01 3.50
N ARG A 325 4.97 -19.92 4.22
CA ARG A 325 6.30 -19.47 4.63
C ARG A 325 7.31 -19.30 3.48
N ARG A 326 6.80 -19.11 2.25
CA ARG A 326 7.64 -18.78 1.08
C ARG A 326 8.05 -17.33 1.08
N ILE A 327 7.23 -16.45 1.65
CA ILE A 327 7.55 -15.05 1.89
C ILE A 327 7.34 -14.73 3.37
N GLN A 328 8.07 -13.72 3.87
CA GLN A 328 7.95 -13.28 5.25
C GLN A 328 8.11 -11.76 5.33
N PRO A 329 7.05 -10.99 5.64
CA PRO A 329 7.15 -9.55 5.78
C PRO A 329 8.19 -9.15 6.82
N HIS A 330 9.06 -8.20 6.46
CA HIS A 330 10.02 -7.64 7.40
C HIS A 330 9.43 -6.37 8.02
N VAL A 331 9.00 -6.45 9.27
CA VAL A 331 8.58 -5.31 10.08
C VAL A 331 9.82 -4.73 10.75
N GLY A 332 10.27 -3.58 10.28
CA GLY A 332 11.50 -2.94 10.75
C GLY A 332 11.30 -2.03 11.95
N ALA A 333 10.07 -1.61 12.24
CA ALA A 333 9.72 -0.86 13.44
C ALA A 333 8.21 -0.93 13.71
N VAL A 334 7.87 -0.99 15.01
CA VAL A 334 6.51 -0.90 15.52
C VAL A 334 6.42 0.35 16.40
N PHE A 335 5.41 1.17 16.19
CA PHE A 335 5.12 2.36 16.97
C PHE A 335 3.72 2.27 17.57
N LYS A 336 3.49 2.95 18.69
CA LYS A 336 2.15 3.15 19.23
C LYS A 336 1.40 4.23 18.44
N LEU A 337 0.09 4.31 18.63
CA LEU A 337 -0.74 5.32 17.96
C LEU A 337 -0.25 6.75 18.29
N GLU A 338 0.15 7.00 19.52
CA GLU A 338 0.66 8.29 20.02
C GLU A 338 1.96 8.72 19.32
N GLU A 339 2.73 7.74 18.81
CA GLU A 339 4.03 7.93 18.16
C GLU A 339 3.91 8.07 16.62
N VAL A 340 2.70 8.25 16.09
CA VAL A 340 2.44 8.27 14.64
C VAL A 340 3.30 9.28 13.89
N ASN A 341 3.55 10.46 14.46
CA ASN A 341 4.38 11.48 13.83
C ASN A 341 5.85 11.06 13.78
N GLU A 342 6.33 10.32 14.77
CA GLU A 342 7.67 9.75 14.77
C GLU A 342 7.80 8.62 13.71
N ALA A 343 6.80 7.75 13.62
CA ALA A 343 6.73 6.72 12.58
C ALA A 343 6.79 7.34 11.17
N PHE A 344 6.03 8.41 10.91
CA PHE A 344 6.06 9.14 9.64
C PHE A 344 7.43 9.79 9.38
N SER A 345 8.02 10.40 10.42
CA SER A 345 9.35 11.00 10.36
C SER A 345 10.42 9.95 10.01
N ARG A 346 10.38 8.77 10.63
CA ARG A 346 11.32 7.67 10.37
C ARG A 346 11.32 7.24 8.90
N VAL A 347 10.13 7.13 8.30
CA VAL A 347 9.97 6.80 6.88
C VAL A 347 10.48 7.94 6.00
N THR A 348 10.10 9.19 6.30
CA THR A 348 10.50 10.37 5.51
C THR A 348 12.00 10.58 5.52
N GLN A 349 12.66 10.34 6.65
CA GLN A 349 14.11 10.45 6.81
C GLN A 349 14.88 9.25 6.23
N ARG A 350 14.19 8.28 5.59
CA ARG A 350 14.79 7.07 5.01
C ARG A 350 15.59 6.23 6.02
N LYS A 351 15.23 6.33 7.31
CA LYS A 351 15.84 5.57 8.42
C LYS A 351 15.17 4.20 8.62
N SER A 352 14.01 3.97 7.98
CA SER A 352 13.29 2.71 8.06
C SER A 352 13.95 1.64 7.19
N THR A 353 13.89 0.40 7.66
CA THR A 353 14.06 -0.82 6.87
C THR A 353 12.77 -1.60 6.93
N GLY A 354 12.38 -2.22 5.82
CA GLY A 354 11.11 -2.94 5.74
C GLY A 354 9.90 -2.07 6.04
N LYS A 355 8.87 -2.69 6.58
CA LYS A 355 7.62 -2.04 6.94
C LYS A 355 7.70 -1.36 8.30
N VAL A 356 7.13 -0.17 8.39
CA VAL A 356 6.79 0.48 9.65
C VAL A 356 5.32 0.24 9.91
N VAL A 357 4.96 -0.19 11.10
CA VAL A 357 3.56 -0.43 11.50
C VAL A 357 3.21 0.35 12.76
N ILE A 358 1.94 0.72 12.89
CA ILE A 358 1.36 1.32 14.08
C ILE A 358 0.56 0.24 14.80
N SER A 359 0.88 -0.05 16.06
CA SER A 359 0.08 -0.87 16.96
C SER A 359 -1.07 -0.04 17.52
N MET A 360 -2.25 -0.62 17.49
CA MET A 360 -3.48 -0.02 18.05
C MET A 360 -3.82 -0.59 19.44
N LYS A 361 -2.88 -1.34 20.02
CA LYS A 361 -2.99 -1.93 21.36
C LYS A 361 -2.08 -1.26 22.34
#